data_05ca66226b34015450ecbe00c780b4cb
#
_entry.id   05ca66226b34015450ecbe00c780b4cb
#
_cell.length_a   1.000
_cell.length_b   1.000
_cell.length_c   1.000
_cell.angle_alpha   90.00
_cell.angle_beta   90.00
_cell.angle_gamma   90.00
#
_symmetry.space_group_name_H-M   'P 1'
#
loop_
_entity.id
_entity.type
_entity.pdbx_description
1 polymer ?
#
loop_
_entity_poly.entity_id
_entity_poly.type
_entity_poly.pdbx_seq_one_letter_code
_entity_poly.pdbx_strand_id
1 'polypeptide(L)'
;MTVSLIGAGYGRTGTLSLKSALETLGYNKCHHMIEVIRNPGEPERWLRAIDAKTVDWESMLDGYEATVDWPACHFYQELADYYPKAKVLLSIRDPLEWFESMSATTLGVIRKRMQASNAAQPRNLGIELVVNAAFGGEIDDAEHAIKMFNQHTKEVVDTIDPDRLLTYNVREGWEPLCQFLDKPIPDTPFPRVNSRDEFEEIFFGSSLKKD
;
A
#
# COMPACT_ATOMS: atom_id res chain seq x y z
N MET A 1 -2.30 3.56 20.41
CA MET A 1 -3.38 4.08 19.53
C MET A 1 -3.91 2.93 18.72
N THR A 2 -5.18 2.90 18.37
CA THR A 2 -5.80 1.76 17.67
C THR A 2 -6.02 2.13 16.21
N VAL A 3 -5.71 1.22 15.28
CA VAL A 3 -6.01 1.41 13.86
C VAL A 3 -7.52 1.55 13.67
N SER A 4 -7.93 2.64 13.06
CA SER A 4 -9.33 2.97 12.78
C SER A 4 -9.66 3.04 11.29
N LEU A 5 -8.63 2.99 10.44
CA LEU A 5 -8.75 2.96 8.98
C LEU A 5 -7.73 2.00 8.36
N ILE A 6 -8.21 1.08 7.54
CA ILE A 6 -7.41 0.05 6.87
C ILE A 6 -7.46 0.30 5.36
N GLY A 7 -6.30 0.55 4.76
CA GLY A 7 -6.17 0.62 3.31
C GLY A 7 -5.97 -0.75 2.69
N ALA A 8 -6.91 -1.18 1.85
CA ALA A 8 -6.87 -2.45 1.13
C ALA A 8 -6.35 -2.31 -0.31
N GLY A 9 -6.19 -1.09 -0.83
CA GLY A 9 -5.72 -0.87 -2.19
C GLY A 9 -4.23 -1.11 -2.36
N TYR A 10 -3.86 -1.74 -3.48
CA TYR A 10 -2.46 -1.95 -3.84
C TYR A 10 -1.70 -0.64 -4.07
N GLY A 11 -0.39 -0.65 -3.90
CA GLY A 11 0.47 0.45 -4.27
C GLY A 11 0.26 0.91 -5.71
N ARG A 12 0.59 2.16 -6.00
CA ARG A 12 0.38 2.84 -7.30
C ARG A 12 -1.06 3.21 -7.62
N THR A 13 -1.98 3.03 -6.70
CA THR A 13 -3.36 3.59 -6.77
C THR A 13 -3.46 4.99 -6.15
N GLY A 14 -2.33 5.66 -5.89
CA GLY A 14 -2.26 6.98 -5.26
C GLY A 14 -2.10 6.94 -3.73
N THR A 15 -1.61 5.83 -3.20
CA THR A 15 -1.49 5.56 -1.76
C THR A 15 -0.66 6.58 -0.99
N LEU A 16 0.38 7.18 -1.59
CA LEU A 16 1.17 8.20 -0.91
C LEU A 16 0.42 9.54 -0.79
N SER A 17 -0.33 9.93 -1.83
CA SER A 17 -1.26 11.08 -1.75
C SER A 17 -2.34 10.83 -0.70
N LEU A 18 -2.86 9.61 -0.64
CA LEU A 18 -3.84 9.19 0.34
C LEU A 18 -3.29 9.21 1.77
N LYS A 19 -2.05 8.72 1.99
CA LYS A 19 -1.36 8.86 3.28
C LYS A 19 -1.32 10.32 3.73
N SER A 20 -0.87 11.23 2.86
CA SER A 20 -0.81 12.65 3.18
C SER A 20 -2.19 13.25 3.46
N ALA A 21 -3.21 12.83 2.71
CA ALA A 21 -4.59 13.27 2.93
C ALA A 21 -5.13 12.80 4.29
N LEU A 22 -4.92 11.54 4.65
CA LEU A 22 -5.34 10.99 5.94
C LEU A 22 -4.65 11.67 7.11
N GLU A 23 -3.36 11.95 7.00
CA GLU A 23 -2.62 12.69 8.03
C GLU A 23 -3.12 14.14 8.16
N THR A 24 -3.51 14.80 7.06
CA THR A 24 -4.17 16.10 7.07
C THR A 24 -5.54 16.04 7.78
N LEU A 25 -6.27 14.94 7.66
CA LEU A 25 -7.55 14.70 8.33
C LEU A 25 -7.41 14.28 9.80
N GLY A 26 -6.18 14.21 10.32
CA GLY A 26 -5.90 13.95 11.74
C GLY A 26 -5.66 12.48 12.09
N TYR A 27 -5.54 11.58 11.11
CA TYR A 27 -5.03 10.23 11.35
C TYR A 27 -3.52 10.30 11.61
N ASN A 28 -3.14 10.41 12.88
CA ASN A 28 -1.76 10.55 13.29
C ASN A 28 -0.96 9.29 13.00
N LYS A 29 0.00 9.45 12.11
CA LYS A 29 0.71 8.49 11.31
C LYS A 29 -0.20 7.50 10.58
N CYS A 30 -0.13 7.58 9.27
CA CYS A 30 -0.65 6.57 8.37
C CYS A 30 0.51 5.67 7.93
N HIS A 31 0.41 4.36 8.20
CA HIS A 31 1.39 3.38 7.78
C HIS A 31 1.38 3.23 6.24
N HIS A 32 2.55 3.08 5.64
CA HIS A 32 2.76 2.94 4.20
C HIS A 32 4.12 2.28 3.96
N MET A 33 4.39 1.72 2.79
CA MET A 33 5.70 1.13 2.45
C MET A 33 6.87 2.08 2.71
N ILE A 34 6.68 3.39 2.57
CA ILE A 34 7.73 4.38 2.86
C ILE A 34 8.18 4.35 4.32
N GLU A 35 7.28 4.06 5.26
CA GLU A 35 7.61 3.92 6.68
C GLU A 35 8.48 2.67 6.90
N VAL A 36 8.16 1.59 6.19
CA VAL A 36 8.92 0.34 6.25
C VAL A 36 10.34 0.53 5.72
N ILE A 37 10.48 1.24 4.59
CA ILE A 37 11.79 1.46 3.95
C ILE A 37 12.68 2.38 4.80
N ARG A 38 12.09 3.37 5.47
CA ARG A 38 12.82 4.36 6.26
C ARG A 38 13.22 3.87 7.66
N ASN A 39 12.59 2.80 8.15
CA ASN A 39 12.84 2.29 9.49
C ASN A 39 13.60 0.95 9.43
N PRO A 40 14.89 0.91 9.81
CA PRO A 40 15.66 -0.32 9.88
C PRO A 40 14.97 -1.38 10.76
N GLY A 41 14.91 -2.63 10.27
CA GLY A 41 14.28 -3.74 10.97
C GLY A 41 12.79 -3.95 10.66
N GLU A 42 12.10 -2.94 10.11
CA GLU A 42 10.69 -3.09 9.70
C GLU A 42 10.50 -4.13 8.57
N PRO A 43 11.32 -4.17 7.51
CA PRO A 43 11.19 -5.22 6.50
C PRO A 43 11.21 -6.63 7.07
N GLU A 44 12.10 -6.90 8.03
CA GLU A 44 12.22 -8.20 8.68
C GLU A 44 11.03 -8.50 9.61
N ARG A 45 10.44 -7.47 10.24
CA ARG A 45 9.21 -7.64 11.04
C ARG A 45 8.06 -8.10 10.15
N TRP A 46 7.87 -7.45 9.00
CA TRP A 46 6.82 -7.80 8.04
C TRP A 46 7.07 -9.16 7.37
N LEU A 47 8.32 -9.53 7.09
CA LEU A 47 8.67 -10.87 6.60
C LEU A 47 8.28 -11.96 7.62
N ARG A 48 8.51 -11.70 8.90
CA ARG A 48 8.03 -12.62 9.97
C ARG A 48 6.52 -12.69 10.04
N ALA A 49 5.82 -11.59 9.80
CA ALA A 49 4.36 -11.57 9.78
C ALA A 49 3.79 -12.44 8.64
N ILE A 50 4.41 -12.45 7.46
CA ILE A 50 4.02 -13.33 6.34
C ILE A 50 4.09 -14.81 6.73
N ASP A 51 5.11 -15.20 7.51
CA ASP A 51 5.34 -16.60 7.89
C ASP A 51 4.54 -17.00 9.15
N ALA A 52 4.02 -16.03 9.89
CA ALA A 52 3.40 -16.26 11.18
C ALA A 52 1.97 -16.82 11.03
N LYS A 53 1.59 -17.75 11.92
CA LYS A 53 0.19 -18.20 12.02
C LYS A 53 -0.72 -17.15 12.68
N THR A 54 -0.15 -16.32 13.54
CA THR A 54 -0.83 -15.23 14.25
C THR A 54 0.13 -14.06 14.36
N VAL A 55 -0.37 -12.86 14.14
CA VAL A 55 0.39 -11.62 14.23
C VAL A 55 -0.15 -10.77 15.37
N ASP A 56 0.74 -10.22 16.19
CA ASP A 56 0.39 -9.20 17.17
C ASP A 56 0.25 -7.83 16.45
N TRP A 57 -0.97 -7.58 15.95
CA TRP A 57 -1.26 -6.37 15.17
C TRP A 57 -1.15 -5.09 16.00
N GLU A 58 -1.40 -5.13 17.31
CA GLU A 58 -1.21 -3.96 18.17
C GLU A 58 0.26 -3.56 18.24
N SER A 59 1.14 -4.52 18.48
CA SER A 59 2.58 -4.27 18.45
C SER A 59 3.06 -3.88 17.04
N MET A 60 2.53 -4.54 16.01
CA MET A 60 2.95 -4.34 14.62
C MET A 60 2.65 -2.95 14.10
N LEU A 61 1.51 -2.38 14.51
CA LEU A 61 1.00 -1.09 14.07
C LEU A 61 0.95 -0.05 15.20
N ASP A 62 1.78 -0.24 16.25
CA ASP A 62 1.84 0.74 17.34
C ASP A 62 2.23 2.14 16.82
N GLY A 63 1.46 3.15 17.25
CA GLY A 63 1.64 4.53 16.83
C GLY A 63 0.99 4.89 15.48
N TYR A 64 0.28 3.95 14.83
CA TYR A 64 -0.47 4.21 13.59
C TYR A 64 -1.98 4.15 13.84
N GLU A 65 -2.71 5.10 13.27
CA GLU A 65 -4.19 5.15 13.29
C GLU A 65 -4.80 4.72 11.96
N ALA A 66 -4.01 4.74 10.89
CA ALA A 66 -4.43 4.32 9.56
C ALA A 66 -3.31 3.51 8.88
N THR A 67 -3.68 2.70 7.90
CA THR A 67 -2.76 2.00 7.00
C THR A 67 -3.17 2.22 5.54
N VAL A 68 -2.20 2.32 4.65
CA VAL A 68 -2.39 2.27 3.18
C VAL A 68 -1.18 1.61 2.54
N ASP A 69 -1.32 1.10 1.31
CA ASP A 69 -0.19 0.48 0.59
C ASP A 69 0.27 -0.86 1.20
N TRP A 70 1.27 -1.48 0.55
CA TRP A 70 1.99 -2.57 1.18
C TRP A 70 2.77 -2.09 2.41
N PRO A 71 3.01 -2.99 3.34
CA PRO A 71 2.58 -4.39 3.47
C PRO A 71 1.13 -4.57 3.91
N ALA A 72 0.52 -3.54 4.53
CA ALA A 72 -0.76 -3.68 5.22
C ALA A 72 -1.91 -4.09 4.29
N CYS A 73 -1.93 -3.66 3.04
CA CYS A 73 -2.99 -4.05 2.09
C CYS A 73 -2.99 -5.56 1.77
N HIS A 74 -1.88 -6.27 1.97
CA HIS A 74 -1.85 -7.73 1.86
C HIS A 74 -2.62 -8.41 2.99
N PHE A 75 -2.60 -7.80 4.18
CA PHE A 75 -3.23 -8.31 5.39
C PHE A 75 -4.58 -7.63 5.68
N TYR A 76 -5.24 -7.03 4.67
CA TYR A 76 -6.43 -6.22 4.90
C TYR A 76 -7.55 -6.98 5.59
N GLN A 77 -7.71 -8.27 5.28
CA GLN A 77 -8.76 -9.12 5.84
C GLN A 77 -8.49 -9.42 7.30
N GLU A 78 -7.28 -9.86 7.65
CA GLU A 78 -6.86 -10.12 9.02
C GLU A 78 -6.93 -8.85 9.87
N LEU A 79 -6.55 -7.71 9.30
CA LEU A 79 -6.67 -6.41 9.97
C LEU A 79 -8.13 -6.00 10.17
N ALA A 80 -9.00 -6.24 9.18
CA ALA A 80 -10.43 -5.94 9.28
C ALA A 80 -11.15 -6.81 10.33
N ASP A 81 -10.70 -8.05 10.48
CA ASP A 81 -11.18 -8.98 11.52
C ASP A 81 -10.66 -8.58 12.90
N TYR A 82 -9.40 -8.21 13.00
CA TYR A 82 -8.78 -7.78 14.26
C TYR A 82 -9.29 -6.44 14.76
N TYR A 83 -9.56 -5.49 13.84
CA TYR A 83 -10.13 -4.17 14.11
C TYR A 83 -11.57 -4.06 13.55
N PRO A 84 -12.57 -4.71 14.14
CA PRO A 84 -13.91 -4.84 13.56
C PRO A 84 -14.67 -3.52 13.43
N LYS A 85 -14.21 -2.46 14.10
CA LYS A 85 -14.77 -1.10 13.99
C LYS A 85 -14.04 -0.21 12.99
N ALA A 86 -12.88 -0.64 12.48
CA ALA A 86 -12.13 0.13 11.52
C ALA A 86 -12.88 0.22 10.18
N LYS A 87 -12.88 1.39 9.56
CA LYS A 87 -13.30 1.58 8.18
C LYS A 87 -12.26 1.00 7.23
N VAL A 88 -12.68 0.58 6.04
CA VAL A 88 -11.78 0.04 5.02
C VAL A 88 -11.81 0.94 3.79
N LEU A 89 -10.66 1.27 3.25
CA LEU A 89 -10.49 2.12 2.09
C LEU A 89 -9.79 1.36 0.97
N LEU A 90 -10.54 1.07 -0.08
CA LEU A 90 -10.03 0.43 -1.27
C LEU A 90 -9.67 1.50 -2.30
N SER A 91 -8.42 1.92 -2.35
CA SER A 91 -7.97 2.84 -3.40
C SER A 91 -7.82 2.10 -4.73
N ILE A 92 -8.46 2.64 -5.77
CA ILE A 92 -8.50 2.05 -7.11
C ILE A 92 -7.89 2.99 -8.15
N ARG A 93 -7.57 2.42 -9.30
CA ARG A 93 -7.10 3.10 -10.49
C ARG A 93 -7.54 2.31 -11.73
N ASP A 94 -7.56 2.94 -12.91
CA ASP A 94 -7.68 2.21 -14.17
C ASP A 94 -6.61 1.12 -14.24
N PRO A 95 -6.95 -0.14 -14.54
CA PRO A 95 -6.03 -1.26 -14.44
C PRO A 95 -4.82 -1.16 -15.39
N LEU A 96 -5.00 -0.58 -16.58
CA LEU A 96 -3.90 -0.37 -17.52
C LEU A 96 -2.95 0.72 -17.02
N GLU A 97 -3.50 1.89 -16.61
CA GLU A 97 -2.70 2.97 -16.01
C GLU A 97 -1.98 2.50 -14.74
N TRP A 98 -2.64 1.62 -13.95
CA TRP A 98 -2.03 1.03 -12.77
C TRP A 98 -0.83 0.16 -13.13
N PHE A 99 -0.99 -0.76 -14.10
CA PHE A 99 0.09 -1.64 -14.54
C PHE A 99 1.26 -0.88 -15.13
N GLU A 100 1.00 0.14 -15.96
CA GLU A 100 2.04 1.03 -16.48
C GLU A 100 2.83 1.71 -15.36
N SER A 101 2.13 2.22 -14.34
CA SER A 101 2.77 2.84 -13.17
C SER A 101 3.58 1.83 -12.35
N MET A 102 3.06 0.61 -12.13
CA MET A 102 3.75 -0.47 -11.42
C MET A 102 5.02 -0.87 -12.17
N SER A 103 4.92 -1.11 -13.47
CA SER A 103 6.05 -1.54 -14.32
C SER A 103 7.16 -0.52 -14.38
N ALA A 104 6.81 0.77 -14.47
CA ALA A 104 7.77 1.87 -14.53
C ALA A 104 8.45 2.16 -13.18
N THR A 105 7.92 1.66 -12.06
CA THR A 105 8.40 1.98 -10.70
C THR A 105 8.68 0.71 -9.90
N THR A 106 7.73 0.24 -9.13
CA THR A 106 7.88 -0.87 -8.16
C THR A 106 8.41 -2.15 -8.80
N LEU A 107 7.82 -2.60 -9.92
CA LEU A 107 8.29 -3.80 -10.60
C LEU A 107 9.68 -3.60 -11.22
N GLY A 108 10.00 -2.40 -11.69
CA GLY A 108 11.34 -2.06 -12.17
C GLY A 108 12.41 -2.24 -11.10
N VAL A 109 12.13 -1.79 -9.86
CA VAL A 109 13.03 -1.98 -8.71
C VAL A 109 13.15 -3.46 -8.35
N ILE A 110 12.02 -4.16 -8.29
CA ILE A 110 11.99 -5.58 -7.93
C ILE A 110 12.76 -6.42 -8.96
N ARG A 111 12.55 -6.20 -10.26
CA ARG A 111 13.29 -6.90 -11.34
C ARG A 111 14.82 -6.72 -11.21
N LYS A 112 15.27 -5.49 -10.96
CA LYS A 112 16.72 -5.23 -10.74
C LYS A 112 17.24 -6.01 -9.54
N ARG A 113 16.48 -6.09 -8.45
CA ARG A 113 16.85 -6.87 -7.26
C ARG A 113 16.87 -8.36 -7.54
N MET A 114 15.87 -8.90 -8.24
CA MET A 114 15.82 -10.32 -8.63
C MET A 114 17.02 -10.70 -9.52
N GLN A 115 17.40 -9.86 -10.47
CA GLN A 115 18.56 -10.07 -11.34
C GLN A 115 19.88 -10.02 -10.57
N ALA A 116 19.99 -9.16 -9.55
CA ALA A 116 21.16 -9.04 -8.70
C ALA A 116 21.23 -10.12 -7.61
N SER A 117 20.11 -10.82 -7.34
CA SER A 117 19.99 -11.79 -6.26
C SER A 117 20.74 -13.09 -6.61
N ASN A 118 21.47 -13.61 -5.62
CA ASN A 118 22.01 -14.97 -5.61
C ASN A 118 21.49 -15.70 -4.35
N ALA A 119 21.69 -17.01 -4.27
CA ALA A 119 21.18 -17.84 -3.18
C ALA A 119 21.64 -17.44 -1.76
N ALA A 120 22.60 -16.52 -1.64
CA ALA A 120 23.13 -16.02 -0.37
C ALA A 120 22.48 -14.70 0.10
N GLN A 121 21.57 -14.11 -0.69
CA GLN A 121 20.93 -12.84 -0.31
C GLN A 121 19.72 -13.08 0.62
N PRO A 122 19.51 -12.16 1.60
CA PRO A 122 18.34 -12.24 2.46
C PRO A 122 17.05 -12.07 1.67
N ARG A 123 15.96 -12.67 2.18
CA ARG A 123 14.60 -12.50 1.65
C ARG A 123 14.27 -11.02 1.49
N ASN A 124 13.51 -10.70 0.46
CA ASN A 124 13.12 -9.34 0.17
C ASN A 124 11.61 -9.18 0.29
N LEU A 125 11.17 -8.27 1.15
CA LEU A 125 9.75 -8.03 1.43
C LEU A 125 8.93 -7.70 0.16
N GLY A 126 9.48 -6.89 -0.76
CA GLY A 126 8.80 -6.56 -2.01
C GLY A 126 8.63 -7.78 -2.92
N ILE A 127 9.61 -8.69 -2.96
CA ILE A 127 9.50 -9.95 -3.72
C ILE A 127 8.42 -10.82 -3.08
N GLU A 128 8.44 -11.01 -1.77
CA GLU A 128 7.46 -11.87 -1.09
C GLU A 128 6.03 -11.35 -1.23
N LEU A 129 5.80 -10.07 -1.00
CA LEU A 129 4.45 -9.49 -1.03
C LEU A 129 3.94 -9.26 -2.45
N VAL A 130 4.78 -8.64 -3.31
CA VAL A 130 4.32 -8.23 -4.63
C VAL A 130 4.44 -9.38 -5.62
N VAL A 131 5.64 -9.98 -5.74
CA VAL A 131 5.85 -11.04 -6.74
C VAL A 131 5.13 -12.32 -6.34
N ASN A 132 5.44 -12.85 -5.15
CA ASN A 132 4.97 -14.17 -4.77
C ASN A 132 3.49 -14.14 -4.34
N ALA A 133 3.13 -13.26 -3.40
CA ALA A 133 1.79 -13.26 -2.83
C ALA A 133 0.75 -12.59 -3.73
N ALA A 134 1.04 -11.40 -4.29
CA ALA A 134 0.04 -10.69 -5.09
C ALA A 134 -0.06 -11.19 -6.54
N PHE A 135 1.05 -11.62 -7.15
CA PHE A 135 1.09 -11.99 -8.57
C PHE A 135 1.46 -13.46 -8.84
N GLY A 136 1.60 -14.30 -7.81
CA GLY A 136 1.89 -15.72 -8.01
C GLY A 136 3.21 -16.03 -8.72
N GLY A 137 4.17 -15.10 -8.69
CA GLY A 137 5.48 -15.22 -9.34
C GLY A 137 5.58 -14.60 -10.74
N GLU A 138 4.47 -14.23 -11.36
CA GLU A 138 4.40 -13.79 -12.76
C GLU A 138 4.18 -12.26 -12.86
N ILE A 139 5.28 -11.48 -12.85
CA ILE A 139 5.22 -10.00 -12.87
C ILE A 139 5.46 -9.37 -14.24
N ASP A 140 5.86 -10.17 -15.23
CA ASP A 140 6.20 -9.69 -16.57
C ASP A 140 5.05 -9.79 -17.56
N ASP A 141 4.01 -10.54 -17.21
CA ASP A 141 2.77 -10.65 -17.98
C ASP A 141 1.78 -9.56 -17.53
N ALA A 142 1.52 -8.60 -18.43
CA ALA A 142 0.59 -7.50 -18.17
C ALA A 142 -0.85 -7.96 -17.98
N GLU A 143 -1.31 -8.94 -18.77
CA GLU A 143 -2.67 -9.45 -18.70
C GLU A 143 -2.90 -10.19 -17.38
N HIS A 144 -1.93 -11.02 -16.97
CA HIS A 144 -1.94 -11.68 -15.68
C HIS A 144 -1.95 -10.68 -14.52
N ALA A 145 -1.05 -9.70 -14.52
CA ALA A 145 -0.96 -8.71 -13.45
C ALA A 145 -2.26 -7.89 -13.30
N ILE A 146 -2.85 -7.47 -14.43
CA ILE A 146 -4.14 -6.76 -14.46
C ILE A 146 -5.26 -7.65 -13.93
N LYS A 147 -5.28 -8.93 -14.31
CA LYS A 147 -6.27 -9.91 -13.81
C LYS A 147 -6.16 -10.04 -12.29
N MET A 148 -4.95 -10.18 -11.74
CA MET A 148 -4.73 -10.29 -10.29
C MET A 148 -5.14 -9.01 -9.56
N PHE A 149 -4.85 -7.83 -10.10
CA PHE A 149 -5.29 -6.55 -9.57
C PHE A 149 -6.82 -6.44 -9.50
N ASN A 150 -7.50 -6.81 -10.58
CA ASN A 150 -8.97 -6.81 -10.65
C ASN A 150 -9.59 -7.85 -9.70
N GLN A 151 -8.96 -9.03 -9.59
CA GLN A 151 -9.39 -10.06 -8.66
C GLN A 151 -9.29 -9.58 -7.22
N HIS A 152 -8.15 -9.01 -6.82
CA HIS A 152 -7.99 -8.44 -5.49
C HIS A 152 -9.03 -7.34 -5.20
N THR A 153 -9.24 -6.41 -6.15
CA THR A 153 -10.26 -5.38 -6.03
C THR A 153 -11.65 -5.98 -5.78
N LYS A 154 -12.00 -7.02 -6.54
CA LYS A 154 -13.27 -7.72 -6.37
C LYS A 154 -13.36 -8.45 -5.03
N GLU A 155 -12.30 -9.14 -4.60
CA GLU A 155 -12.26 -9.86 -3.32
C GLU A 155 -12.48 -8.92 -2.14
N VAL A 156 -11.86 -7.73 -2.14
CA VAL A 156 -12.08 -6.72 -1.10
C VAL A 156 -13.55 -6.30 -1.06
N VAL A 157 -14.15 -6.01 -2.22
CA VAL A 157 -15.57 -5.59 -2.31
C VAL A 157 -16.51 -6.71 -1.86
N ASP A 158 -16.22 -7.96 -2.19
CA ASP A 158 -17.05 -9.10 -1.81
C ASP A 158 -16.93 -9.50 -0.33
N THR A 159 -15.80 -9.17 0.31
CA THR A 159 -15.46 -9.64 1.66
C THR A 159 -15.79 -8.61 2.75
N ILE A 160 -15.59 -7.33 2.45
CA ILE A 160 -15.76 -6.26 3.44
C ILE A 160 -17.21 -5.77 3.45
N ASP A 161 -17.78 -5.60 4.65
CA ASP A 161 -19.10 -5.03 4.84
C ASP A 161 -19.21 -3.68 4.11
N PRO A 162 -20.22 -3.50 3.23
CA PRO A 162 -20.43 -2.26 2.48
C PRO A 162 -20.51 -1.00 3.35
N ASP A 163 -21.05 -1.10 4.56
CA ASP A 163 -21.16 0.03 5.49
C ASP A 163 -19.79 0.49 6.03
N ARG A 164 -18.77 -0.37 5.91
CA ARG A 164 -17.40 -0.10 6.34
C ARG A 164 -16.45 0.19 5.17
N LEU A 165 -16.88 0.03 3.93
CA LEU A 165 -16.02 0.08 2.74
C LEU A 165 -16.26 1.34 1.92
N LEU A 166 -15.18 2.05 1.59
CA LEU A 166 -15.15 3.02 0.50
C LEU A 166 -14.24 2.54 -0.63
N THR A 167 -14.79 2.33 -1.82
CA THR A 167 -14.00 2.22 -3.05
C THR A 167 -13.73 3.62 -3.58
N TYR A 168 -12.46 3.98 -3.73
CA TYR A 168 -12.05 5.37 -3.88
C TYR A 168 -10.94 5.55 -4.92
N ASN A 169 -11.16 6.49 -5.83
CA ASN A 169 -10.11 6.98 -6.71
C ASN A 169 -9.59 8.32 -6.18
N VAL A 170 -8.29 8.45 -5.95
CA VAL A 170 -7.69 9.68 -5.39
C VAL A 170 -7.91 10.93 -6.26
N ARG A 171 -8.29 10.74 -7.54
CA ARG A 171 -8.68 11.84 -8.45
C ARG A 171 -10.01 12.49 -8.03
N GLU A 172 -10.84 11.84 -7.26
CA GLU A 172 -12.13 12.35 -6.73
C GLU A 172 -11.92 13.43 -5.66
N GLY A 173 -10.72 13.50 -5.07
CA GLY A 173 -10.36 14.54 -4.10
C GLY A 173 -11.01 14.34 -2.74
N TRP A 174 -11.23 15.45 -2.02
CA TRP A 174 -11.64 15.43 -0.62
C TRP A 174 -13.05 14.91 -0.37
N GLU A 175 -14.00 15.25 -1.24
CA GLU A 175 -15.42 15.13 -0.93
C GLU A 175 -15.85 13.70 -0.55
N PRO A 176 -15.65 12.64 -1.36
CA PRO A 176 -16.08 11.30 -0.97
C PRO A 176 -15.28 10.74 0.21
N LEU A 177 -14.00 11.10 0.32
CA LEU A 177 -13.17 10.67 1.44
C LEU A 177 -13.64 11.28 2.76
N CYS A 178 -13.87 12.59 2.80
CA CYS A 178 -14.33 13.29 3.98
C CYS A 178 -15.74 12.87 4.39
N GLN A 179 -16.64 12.67 3.43
CA GLN A 179 -17.98 12.15 3.69
C GLN A 179 -17.92 10.77 4.34
N PHE A 180 -17.12 9.85 3.79
CA PHE A 180 -16.98 8.52 4.35
C PHE A 180 -16.38 8.52 5.75
N LEU A 181 -15.38 9.38 5.99
CA LEU A 181 -14.66 9.46 7.26
C LEU A 181 -15.36 10.34 8.32
N ASP A 182 -16.46 10.98 7.96
CA ASP A 182 -17.15 11.97 8.81
C ASP A 182 -16.20 13.08 9.28
N LYS A 183 -15.49 13.68 8.33
CA LYS A 183 -14.52 14.74 8.56
C LYS A 183 -14.87 15.99 7.74
N PRO A 184 -14.55 17.18 8.23
CA PRO A 184 -14.69 18.40 7.42
C PRO A 184 -13.71 18.39 6.24
N ILE A 185 -14.13 18.96 5.12
CA ILE A 185 -13.27 19.14 3.95
C ILE A 185 -12.24 20.23 4.28
N PRO A 186 -10.91 19.92 4.15
CA PRO A 186 -9.86 20.91 4.35
C PRO A 186 -9.89 22.04 3.31
N ASP A 187 -9.50 23.24 3.71
CA ASP A 187 -9.37 24.40 2.81
C ASP A 187 -8.17 24.31 1.85
N THR A 188 -7.38 23.23 1.92
CA THR A 188 -6.20 23.00 1.08
C THR A 188 -6.53 22.04 -0.07
N PRO A 189 -5.87 22.16 -1.23
CA PRO A 189 -6.01 21.20 -2.30
C PRO A 189 -5.69 19.77 -1.83
N PHE A 190 -6.36 18.77 -2.44
CA PHE A 190 -6.03 17.37 -2.18
C PHE A 190 -4.56 17.10 -2.53
N PRO A 191 -3.79 16.42 -1.66
CA PRO A 191 -2.38 16.15 -1.87
C PRO A 191 -2.14 15.37 -3.18
N ARG A 192 -1.17 15.84 -3.97
CA ARG A 192 -0.72 15.15 -5.19
C ARG A 192 0.76 14.87 -5.06
N VAL A 193 1.07 13.76 -4.40
CA VAL A 193 2.44 13.26 -4.16
C VAL A 193 2.63 11.99 -4.98
N ASN A 194 3.87 11.68 -5.32
CA ASN A 194 4.23 10.45 -5.97
C ASN A 194 4.33 10.52 -7.50
N SER A 195 4.98 11.56 -7.99
CA SER A 195 5.56 11.53 -9.34
C SER A 195 6.61 10.40 -9.45
N ARG A 196 6.98 10.01 -10.68
CA ARG A 196 8.08 9.04 -10.89
C ARG A 196 9.37 9.53 -10.23
N ASP A 197 9.64 10.82 -10.33
CA ASP A 197 10.85 11.44 -9.80
C ASP A 197 10.93 11.34 -8.27
N GLU A 198 9.81 11.57 -7.58
CA GLU A 198 9.72 11.37 -6.12
C GLU A 198 9.90 9.90 -5.73
N PHE A 199 9.36 8.95 -6.52
CA PHE A 199 9.57 7.53 -6.27
C PHE A 199 11.05 7.16 -6.41
N GLU A 200 11.74 7.65 -7.44
CA GLU A 200 13.17 7.43 -7.64
C GLU A 200 14.00 8.03 -6.50
N GLU A 201 13.65 9.21 -6.02
CA GLU A 201 14.32 9.84 -4.87
C GLU A 201 14.14 9.04 -3.58
N ILE A 202 12.94 8.52 -3.32
CA ILE A 202 12.62 7.70 -2.15
C ILE A 202 13.38 6.36 -2.18
N PHE A 203 13.42 5.68 -3.32
CA PHE A 203 13.96 4.32 -3.42
C PHE A 203 15.44 4.24 -3.74
N PHE A 204 16.00 5.24 -4.44
CA PHE A 204 17.37 5.21 -4.89
C PHE A 204 18.25 6.30 -4.24
N GLY A 205 17.64 7.25 -3.51
CA GLY A 205 18.36 8.36 -2.88
C GLY A 205 19.17 9.20 -3.86
N SER A 206 19.97 10.12 -3.35
CA SER A 206 20.84 11.01 -4.14
C SER A 206 21.99 10.28 -4.89
N SER A 207 21.94 8.97 -4.99
CA SER A 207 22.99 8.17 -5.66
C SER A 207 22.99 8.31 -7.20
N LEU A 208 21.93 8.89 -7.77
CA LEU A 208 21.82 9.14 -9.21
C LEU A 208 22.21 10.58 -9.63
N LYS A 209 22.65 11.42 -8.68
CA LYS A 209 23.26 12.72 -9.03
C LYS A 209 24.78 12.62 -9.07
N LYS A 210 25.32 11.71 -9.85
CA LYS A 210 26.70 11.73 -10.32
C LYS A 210 26.71 11.13 -11.74
N ASP A 211 26.66 12.01 -12.68
CA ASP A 211 27.46 12.25 -13.87
C ASP A 211 26.70 13.11 -14.87
#